data_73b4c12da276f77577a962f700447a6d
#
_entry.id   73b4c12da276f77577a962f700447a6d
#
_cell.length_a   1.000
_cell.length_b   1.000
_cell.length_c   1.000
_cell.angle_alpha   90.00
_cell.angle_beta   90.00
_cell.angle_gamma   90.00
#
_symmetry.space_group_name_H-M   'P 1'
#
loop_
_entity.id
_entity.type
_entity.pdbx_description
1 polymer ?
#
loop_
_entity_poly.entity_id
_entity_poly.type
_entity_poly.pdbx_seq_one_letter_code
_entity_poly.pdbx_strand_id
1 'polypeptide(L)'
;MYLLLLTVSALLVDGKREYEKDSRFYRRLLYSATDLCVWLLRIRVHISGKEKLPEGRFLLVGNHRSNFDPILTWYALKESQLAFISKEENFHVPLFGRIIRRCCFMAIDRENPKNAMKTILKAAELLKKKEVSVAVYPEGTRSKTCELLPFHNGVF
;
A
#
# COMPACT_ATOMS: atom_id res chain seq x y z
N MET A 1 -13.96 -14.60 16.75
CA MET A 1 -14.01 -15.25 15.40
C MET A 1 -13.24 -14.47 14.34
N TYR A 2 -13.49 -13.17 14.10
CA TYR A 2 -12.80 -12.38 13.05
C TYR A 2 -11.27 -12.31 13.24
N LEU A 3 -10.79 -12.02 14.47
CA LEU A 3 -9.35 -12.00 14.77
C LEU A 3 -8.68 -13.35 14.54
N LEU A 4 -9.38 -14.45 14.86
CA LEU A 4 -8.88 -15.80 14.60
C LEU A 4 -8.72 -16.05 13.09
N LEU A 5 -9.70 -15.64 12.27
CA LEU A 5 -9.62 -15.72 10.82
C LEU A 5 -8.42 -14.95 10.28
N LEU A 6 -8.22 -13.70 10.74
CA LEU A 6 -7.06 -12.88 10.36
C LEU A 6 -5.74 -13.56 10.73
N THR A 7 -5.65 -14.07 11.95
CA THR A 7 -4.43 -14.73 12.45
C THR A 7 -4.11 -15.99 11.65
N VAL A 8 -5.06 -16.90 11.51
CA VAL A 8 -4.87 -18.15 10.75
C VAL A 8 -4.52 -17.84 9.30
N SER A 9 -5.26 -16.93 8.65
CA SER A 9 -4.97 -16.54 7.26
C SER A 9 -3.58 -15.95 7.10
N ALA A 10 -3.15 -15.09 8.03
CA ALA A 10 -1.81 -14.51 7.98
C ALA A 10 -0.71 -15.56 8.20
N LEU A 11 -0.92 -16.53 9.11
CA LEU A 11 0.05 -17.60 9.36
C LEU A 11 0.29 -18.50 8.16
N LEU A 12 -0.68 -18.62 7.25
CA LEU A 12 -0.56 -19.39 6.00
C LEU A 12 0.27 -18.65 4.92
N VAL A 13 0.64 -17.39 5.15
CA VAL A 13 1.45 -16.60 4.21
C VAL A 13 2.93 -16.74 4.55
N ASP A 14 3.76 -17.07 3.55
CA ASP A 14 5.21 -16.99 3.69
C ASP A 14 5.63 -15.51 3.81
N GLY A 15 6.10 -15.13 4.98
CA GLY A 15 6.51 -13.75 5.30
C GLY A 15 7.82 -13.30 4.64
N LYS A 16 8.54 -14.22 3.96
CA LYS A 16 9.79 -13.88 3.23
C LYS A 16 9.57 -13.77 1.72
N ARG A 17 8.48 -14.36 1.23
CA ARG A 17 8.17 -14.40 -0.20
C ARG A 17 7.57 -13.07 -0.65
N GLU A 18 8.03 -12.58 -1.79
CA GLU A 18 7.37 -11.54 -2.56
C GLU A 18 6.34 -12.15 -3.52
N TYR A 19 5.19 -11.51 -3.63
CA TYR A 19 4.10 -12.00 -4.48
C TYR A 19 3.88 -11.01 -5.62
N GLU A 20 3.72 -11.55 -6.84
CA GLU A 20 3.46 -10.78 -8.05
C GLU A 20 1.99 -10.85 -8.48
N LYS A 21 1.21 -11.66 -7.78
CA LYS A 21 -0.22 -11.82 -8.06
C LYS A 21 -1.05 -11.41 -6.86
N ASP A 22 -1.96 -10.47 -7.07
CA ASP A 22 -2.88 -9.98 -6.04
C ASP A 22 -3.86 -11.07 -5.61
N SER A 23 -4.03 -11.25 -4.32
CA SER A 23 -4.98 -12.22 -3.79
C SER A 23 -6.27 -11.53 -3.38
N ARG A 24 -7.34 -11.78 -4.10
CA ARG A 24 -8.68 -11.25 -3.78
C ARG A 24 -9.12 -11.55 -2.35
N PHE A 25 -8.74 -12.71 -1.81
CA PHE A 25 -9.05 -13.09 -0.43
C PHE A 25 -8.33 -12.17 0.56
N TYR A 26 -7.00 -12.04 0.45
CA TYR A 26 -6.22 -11.18 1.37
C TYR A 26 -6.54 -9.70 1.17
N ARG A 27 -6.85 -9.29 -0.04
CA ARG A 27 -7.33 -7.93 -0.33
C ARG A 27 -8.64 -7.63 0.38
N ARG A 28 -9.60 -8.55 0.39
CA ARG A 28 -10.85 -8.41 1.16
C ARG A 28 -10.59 -8.38 2.66
N LEU A 29 -9.66 -9.19 3.17
CA LEU A 29 -9.25 -9.15 4.59
C LEU A 29 -8.65 -7.79 4.95
N LEU A 30 -7.75 -7.25 4.12
CA LEU A 30 -7.15 -5.93 4.31
C LEU A 30 -8.23 -4.85 4.38
N TYR A 31 -9.18 -4.87 3.45
CA TYR A 31 -10.24 -3.88 3.38
C TYR A 31 -11.22 -4.00 4.54
N SER A 32 -11.63 -5.20 4.92
CA SER A 32 -12.54 -5.40 6.05
C SER A 32 -11.91 -4.99 7.38
N ALA A 33 -10.60 -5.24 7.57
CA ALA A 33 -9.87 -4.77 8.74
C ALA A 33 -9.78 -3.24 8.77
N THR A 34 -9.58 -2.62 7.60
CA THR A 34 -9.56 -1.16 7.47
C THR A 34 -10.94 -0.56 7.76
N ASP A 35 -12.01 -1.14 7.21
CA ASP A 35 -13.38 -0.69 7.46
C ASP A 35 -13.71 -0.72 8.95
N LEU A 36 -13.35 -1.81 9.63
CA LEU A 36 -13.51 -1.94 11.07
C LEU A 36 -12.72 -0.87 11.83
N CYS A 37 -11.46 -0.62 11.42
CA CYS A 37 -10.62 0.41 12.03
C CYS A 37 -11.22 1.81 11.86
N VAL A 38 -11.62 2.18 10.64
CA VAL A 38 -12.25 3.48 10.33
C VAL A 38 -13.54 3.68 11.13
N TRP A 39 -14.36 2.61 11.25
CA TRP A 39 -15.59 2.63 12.01
C TRP A 39 -15.34 2.77 13.52
N LEU A 40 -14.44 1.97 14.11
CA LEU A 40 -14.11 2.01 15.53
C LEU A 40 -13.53 3.36 15.96
N LEU A 41 -12.66 3.94 15.11
CA LEU A 41 -12.04 5.24 15.36
C LEU A 41 -12.95 6.41 14.99
N ARG A 42 -14.16 6.13 14.48
CA ARG A 42 -15.14 7.14 14.03
C ARG A 42 -14.56 8.15 13.04
N ILE A 43 -13.64 7.69 12.16
CA ILE A 43 -13.01 8.55 11.16
C ILE A 43 -14.05 8.86 10.07
N ARG A 44 -14.25 10.16 9.81
CA ARG A 44 -15.08 10.62 8.69
C ARG A 44 -14.16 10.95 7.51
N VAL A 45 -14.32 10.24 6.41
CA VAL A 45 -13.50 10.42 5.21
C VAL A 45 -14.33 11.16 4.17
N HIS A 46 -13.86 12.34 3.76
CA HIS A 46 -14.43 13.10 2.66
C HIS A 46 -13.53 12.95 1.44
N ILE A 47 -14.10 12.47 0.34
CA ILE A 47 -13.37 12.18 -0.89
C ILE A 47 -13.94 13.08 -2.00
N SER A 48 -13.05 13.75 -2.72
CA SER A 48 -13.39 14.54 -3.91
C SER A 48 -12.41 14.25 -5.05
N GLY A 49 -12.82 14.43 -6.28
CA GLY A 49 -11.96 14.24 -7.45
C GLY A 49 -11.80 12.77 -7.89
N LYS A 50 -12.56 11.83 -7.31
CA LYS A 50 -12.48 10.41 -7.67
C LYS A 50 -12.84 10.18 -9.15
N GLU A 51 -13.69 11.01 -9.70
CA GLU A 51 -14.08 11.03 -11.12
C GLU A 51 -12.95 11.39 -12.09
N LYS A 52 -11.85 11.93 -11.57
CA LYS A 52 -10.64 12.30 -12.35
C LYS A 52 -9.61 11.17 -12.42
N LEU A 53 -9.85 10.07 -11.73
CA LEU A 53 -8.93 8.92 -11.79
C LEU A 53 -8.95 8.31 -13.21
N PRO A 54 -7.78 7.92 -13.73
CA PRO A 54 -7.72 7.27 -15.02
C PRO A 54 -8.38 5.89 -14.97
N GLU A 55 -8.89 5.44 -16.09
CA GLU A 55 -9.37 4.08 -16.23
C GLU A 55 -8.22 3.06 -16.14
N GLY A 56 -8.51 1.89 -15.59
CA GLY A 56 -7.55 0.80 -15.48
C GLY A 56 -6.59 0.92 -14.30
N ARG A 57 -5.33 0.52 -14.49
CA ARG A 57 -4.29 0.59 -13.45
C ARG A 57 -3.42 1.82 -13.65
N PHE A 58 -3.04 2.45 -12.56
CA PHE A 58 -2.30 3.71 -12.57
C PHE A 58 -1.29 3.80 -11.43
N LEU A 59 -0.33 4.70 -11.58
CA LEU A 59 0.56 5.12 -10.51
C LEU A 59 -0.10 6.29 -9.76
N LEU A 60 -0.37 6.09 -8.48
CA LEU A 60 -0.82 7.13 -7.57
C LEU A 60 0.38 7.73 -6.85
N VAL A 61 0.56 9.02 -6.99
CA VAL A 61 1.60 9.78 -6.29
C VAL A 61 0.92 10.72 -5.32
N GLY A 62 1.29 10.67 -4.06
CA GLY A 62 0.67 11.47 -3.01
C GLY A 62 1.68 12.06 -2.04
N ASN A 63 1.26 13.08 -1.31
CA ASN A 63 2.00 13.67 -0.21
C ASN A 63 1.87 12.80 1.04
N HIS A 64 2.91 12.78 1.87
CA HIS A 64 2.91 11.97 3.09
C HIS A 64 2.96 12.83 4.34
N ARG A 65 1.88 12.83 5.11
CA ARG A 65 1.75 13.61 6.36
C ARG A 65 1.47 12.75 7.59
N SER A 66 0.82 11.61 7.40
CA SER A 66 0.34 10.77 8.49
C SER A 66 0.58 9.29 8.22
N ASN A 67 0.73 8.49 9.27
CA ASN A 67 0.71 7.03 9.16
C ASN A 67 -0.64 6.52 8.63
N PHE A 68 -1.70 7.32 8.73
CA PHE A 68 -3.02 6.99 8.22
C PHE A 68 -3.18 7.24 6.71
N ASP A 69 -2.29 8.01 6.08
CA ASP A 69 -2.44 8.33 4.65
C ASP A 69 -2.58 7.08 3.77
N PRO A 70 -1.70 6.05 3.87
CA PRO A 70 -1.90 4.82 3.09
C PRO A 70 -3.24 4.16 3.40
N ILE A 71 -3.63 4.10 4.67
CA ILE A 71 -4.86 3.45 5.14
C ILE A 71 -6.08 4.15 4.53
N LEU A 72 -6.13 5.47 4.62
CA LEU A 72 -7.24 6.26 4.09
C LEU A 72 -7.23 6.25 2.55
N THR A 73 -6.05 6.20 1.94
CA THR A 73 -5.93 6.14 0.48
C THR A 73 -6.48 4.81 -0.07
N TRP A 74 -6.07 3.66 0.46
CA TRP A 74 -6.67 2.40 -0.02
C TRP A 74 -8.13 2.23 0.42
N TYR A 75 -8.54 2.82 1.55
CA TYR A 75 -9.95 2.87 1.95
C TYR A 75 -10.80 3.62 0.92
N ALA A 76 -10.33 4.80 0.50
CA ALA A 76 -11.01 5.64 -0.48
C ALA A 76 -11.04 5.03 -1.88
N LEU A 77 -9.98 4.28 -2.27
CA LEU A 77 -9.74 3.79 -3.62
C LEU A 77 -9.72 2.25 -3.70
N LYS A 78 -10.62 1.57 -2.98
CA LYS A 78 -10.69 0.10 -2.94
C LYS A 78 -10.77 -0.55 -4.32
N GLU A 79 -11.51 0.07 -5.23
CA GLU A 79 -11.72 -0.42 -6.60
C GLU A 79 -10.44 -0.42 -7.43
N SER A 80 -9.50 0.47 -7.10
CA SER A 80 -8.21 0.60 -7.79
C SER A 80 -7.20 -0.47 -7.43
N GLN A 81 -7.45 -1.28 -6.37
CA GLN A 81 -6.56 -2.34 -5.90
C GLN A 81 -5.11 -1.85 -5.71
N LEU A 82 -4.95 -0.80 -4.92
CA LEU A 82 -3.64 -0.18 -4.69
C LEU A 82 -2.67 -1.13 -3.99
N ALA A 83 -1.45 -1.21 -4.48
CA ALA A 83 -0.29 -1.77 -3.81
C ALA A 83 0.71 -0.65 -3.51
N PHE A 84 1.18 -0.56 -2.28
CA PHE A 84 2.07 0.51 -1.87
C PHE A 84 3.52 0.10 -1.92
N ILE A 85 4.38 1.02 -2.38
CA ILE A 85 5.81 0.98 -2.11
C ILE A 85 5.98 1.49 -0.67
N SER A 86 6.44 0.62 0.21
CA SER A 86 6.42 0.85 1.66
C SER A 86 7.77 0.51 2.31
N LYS A 87 7.98 1.00 3.52
CA LYS A 87 9.18 0.66 4.30
C LYS A 87 9.21 -0.83 4.64
N GLU A 88 10.42 -1.41 4.71
CA GLU A 88 10.62 -2.81 5.11
C GLU A 88 10.00 -3.13 6.48
N GLU A 89 10.06 -2.21 7.43
CA GLU A 89 9.53 -2.42 8.79
C GLU A 89 8.03 -2.73 8.80
N ASN A 90 7.26 -2.21 7.84
CA ASN A 90 5.82 -2.49 7.73
C ASN A 90 5.53 -3.97 7.42
N PHE A 91 6.47 -4.65 6.78
CA PHE A 91 6.37 -6.08 6.47
C PHE A 91 6.72 -6.98 7.66
N HIS A 92 7.30 -6.42 8.72
CA HIS A 92 7.57 -7.11 9.98
C HIS A 92 6.44 -6.93 11.01
N VAL A 93 5.46 -6.05 10.75
CA VAL A 93 4.29 -5.90 11.62
C VAL A 93 3.50 -7.22 11.64
N PRO A 94 3.27 -7.82 12.82
CA PRO A 94 2.55 -9.09 12.93
C PRO A 94 1.21 -9.07 12.20
N LEU A 95 0.86 -10.14 11.54
CA LEU A 95 -0.33 -10.34 10.70
C LEU A 95 -0.40 -9.38 9.49
N PHE A 96 -0.33 -8.07 9.73
CA PHE A 96 -0.44 -7.04 8.70
C PHE A 96 0.61 -7.21 7.60
N GLY A 97 1.89 -7.36 7.97
CA GLY A 97 2.99 -7.50 7.01
C GLY A 97 2.79 -8.68 6.05
N ARG A 98 2.26 -9.79 6.55
CA ARG A 98 1.97 -10.98 5.73
C ARG A 98 0.78 -10.74 4.79
N ILE A 99 -0.26 -10.06 5.26
CA ILE A 99 -1.45 -9.74 4.46
C ILE A 99 -1.09 -8.81 3.32
N ILE A 100 -0.34 -7.73 3.58
CA ILE A 100 0.02 -6.76 2.54
C ILE A 100 0.95 -7.36 1.47
N ARG A 101 1.82 -8.34 1.83
CA ARG A 101 2.60 -9.09 0.84
C ARG A 101 1.69 -9.79 -0.19
N ARG A 102 0.58 -10.39 0.26
CA ARG A 102 -0.40 -11.04 -0.63
C ARG A 102 -1.23 -10.04 -1.46
N CYS A 103 -1.13 -8.75 -1.13
CA CYS A 103 -1.72 -7.64 -1.88
C CYS A 103 -0.69 -6.94 -2.79
N CYS A 104 0.42 -7.60 -3.12
CA CYS A 104 1.50 -7.09 -3.98
C CYS A 104 2.16 -5.80 -3.45
N PHE A 105 2.09 -5.49 -2.15
CA PHE A 105 2.87 -4.40 -1.60
C PHE A 105 4.35 -4.72 -1.70
N MET A 106 5.15 -3.70 -1.91
CA MET A 106 6.59 -3.83 -2.20
C MET A 106 7.40 -3.10 -1.14
N ALA A 107 8.37 -3.80 -0.58
CA ALA A 107 9.33 -3.19 0.34
C ALA A 107 10.38 -2.41 -0.44
N ILE A 108 10.71 -1.21 0.02
CA ILE A 108 11.79 -0.41 -0.54
C ILE A 108 12.95 -0.27 0.46
N ASP A 109 14.12 -0.66 0.01
CA ASP A 109 15.39 -0.42 0.69
C ASP A 109 15.90 0.97 0.31
N ARG A 110 15.78 1.92 1.23
CA ARG A 110 16.13 3.32 0.98
C ARG A 110 17.63 3.59 1.12
N GLU A 111 18.34 2.68 1.77
CA GLU A 111 19.78 2.81 2.01
C GLU A 111 20.60 2.24 0.84
N ASN A 112 19.99 1.37 0.04
CA ASN A 112 20.64 0.76 -1.11
C ASN A 112 19.93 1.12 -2.43
N PRO A 113 20.48 2.06 -3.21
CA PRO A 113 19.89 2.51 -4.47
C PRO A 113 19.62 1.39 -5.49
N LYS A 114 20.50 0.35 -5.53
CA LYS A 114 20.31 -0.79 -6.43
C LYS A 114 19.07 -1.62 -6.05
N ASN A 115 18.86 -1.83 -4.76
CA ASN A 115 17.67 -2.55 -4.27
C ASN A 115 16.42 -1.71 -4.44
N ALA A 116 16.49 -0.40 -4.16
CA ALA A 116 15.38 0.53 -4.42
C ALA A 116 14.97 0.48 -5.90
N MET A 117 15.92 0.52 -6.83
CA MET A 117 15.64 0.42 -8.27
C MET A 117 14.93 -0.88 -8.63
N LYS A 118 15.32 -2.03 -8.05
CA LYS A 118 14.61 -3.30 -8.29
C LYS A 118 13.14 -3.22 -7.88
N THR A 119 12.85 -2.57 -6.75
CA THR A 119 11.48 -2.38 -6.27
C THR A 119 10.67 -1.50 -7.24
N ILE A 120 11.27 -0.43 -7.76
CA ILE A 120 10.62 0.45 -8.76
C ILE A 120 10.36 -0.30 -10.07
N LEU A 121 11.32 -1.06 -10.57
CA LEU A 121 11.15 -1.87 -11.79
C LEU A 121 10.03 -2.91 -11.60
N LYS A 122 9.96 -3.55 -10.44
CA LYS A 122 8.88 -4.47 -10.10
C LYS A 122 7.52 -3.77 -10.07
N ALA A 123 7.44 -2.57 -9.51
CA ALA A 123 6.21 -1.77 -9.51
C ALA A 123 5.75 -1.46 -10.93
N ALA A 124 6.67 -1.04 -11.81
CA ALA A 124 6.39 -0.79 -13.21
C ALA A 124 5.91 -2.06 -13.95
N GLU A 125 6.49 -3.20 -13.64
CA GLU A 125 6.06 -4.49 -14.20
C GLU A 125 4.64 -4.87 -13.78
N LEU A 126 4.30 -4.73 -12.50
CA LEU A 126 2.95 -4.99 -11.99
C LEU A 126 1.91 -4.07 -12.62
N LEU A 127 2.25 -2.79 -12.84
CA LEU A 127 1.40 -1.84 -13.59
C LEU A 127 1.23 -2.28 -15.05
N LYS A 128 2.32 -2.63 -15.73
CA LYS A 128 2.30 -3.10 -17.12
C LYS A 128 1.47 -4.36 -17.31
N LYS A 129 1.56 -5.30 -16.36
CA LYS A 129 0.74 -6.53 -16.31
C LYS A 129 -0.73 -6.25 -15.94
N LYS A 130 -1.08 -5.01 -15.59
CA LYS A 130 -2.40 -4.60 -15.08
C LYS A 130 -2.85 -5.40 -13.84
N GLU A 131 -1.91 -5.88 -13.05
CA GLU A 131 -2.21 -6.67 -11.86
C GLU A 131 -2.80 -5.78 -10.75
N VAL A 132 -2.11 -4.69 -10.42
CA VAL A 132 -2.52 -3.72 -9.39
C VAL A 132 -2.21 -2.30 -9.84
N SER A 133 -2.89 -1.30 -9.26
CA SER A 133 -2.40 0.07 -9.26
C SER A 133 -1.32 0.22 -8.19
N VAL A 134 -0.35 1.08 -8.42
CA VAL A 134 0.75 1.31 -7.46
C VAL A 134 0.59 2.67 -6.82
N ALA A 135 0.81 2.74 -5.52
CA ALA A 135 0.83 4.00 -4.78
C ALA A 135 2.20 4.24 -4.14
N VAL A 136 2.65 5.48 -4.21
CA VAL A 136 3.93 5.89 -3.65
C VAL A 136 3.85 7.30 -3.06
N TYR A 137 4.61 7.50 -1.98
CA TYR A 137 4.86 8.80 -1.38
C TYR A 137 6.32 9.18 -1.62
N PRO A 138 6.61 9.96 -2.70
CA PRO A 138 7.98 10.20 -3.15
C PRO A 138 8.80 11.06 -2.21
N GLU A 139 8.17 11.72 -1.24
CA GLU A 139 8.85 12.42 -0.14
C GLU A 139 9.68 11.47 0.74
N GLY A 140 9.39 10.18 0.70
CA GLY A 140 10.12 9.15 1.45
C GLY A 140 9.96 9.23 2.96
N THR A 141 9.46 10.34 3.50
CA THR A 141 9.17 10.56 4.91
C THR A 141 7.91 11.41 5.06
N ARG A 142 7.41 11.54 6.28
CA ARG A 142 6.23 12.36 6.55
C ARG A 142 6.63 13.82 6.76
N SER A 143 5.95 14.73 6.07
CA SER A 143 6.04 16.16 6.37
C SER A 143 5.42 16.43 7.75
N LYS A 144 6.14 17.13 8.61
CA LYS A 144 5.66 17.60 9.91
C LYS A 144 5.04 19.00 9.83
N THR A 145 5.20 19.65 8.69
CA THR A 145 4.63 20.96 8.36
C THR A 145 3.56 20.79 7.30
N CYS A 146 2.91 21.87 6.88
CA CYS A 146 1.98 21.85 5.74
C CYS A 146 2.69 21.94 4.39
N GLU A 147 4.02 21.98 4.37
CA GLU A 147 4.82 22.12 3.16
C GLU A 147 5.15 20.77 2.54
N LEU A 148 5.30 20.77 1.21
CA LEU A 148 5.80 19.63 0.46
C LEU A 148 7.30 19.44 0.75
N LEU A 149 7.70 18.20 0.98
CA LEU A 149 9.11 17.85 1.06
C LEU A 149 9.66 17.55 -0.35
N PRO A 150 10.98 17.66 -0.54
CA PRO A 150 11.62 17.28 -1.79
C PRO A 150 11.31 15.83 -2.18
N PHE A 151 11.04 15.58 -3.44
CA PHE A 151 10.76 14.25 -3.96
C PHE A 151 12.06 13.51 -4.30
N HIS A 152 12.10 12.24 -3.98
CA HIS A 152 13.15 11.34 -4.44
C HIS A 152 12.91 10.97 -5.91
N ASN A 153 13.72 11.54 -6.84
CA ASN A 153 13.53 11.40 -8.29
C ASN A 153 13.60 9.96 -8.81
N GLY A 154 14.19 9.03 -8.06
CA GLY A 154 14.27 7.62 -8.47
C GLY A 154 12.95 6.87 -8.50
N VAL A 155 11.84 7.53 -8.21
CA VAL A 155 10.48 6.95 -8.25
C VAL A 155 9.82 7.14 -9.63
N PHE A 156 10.30 8.08 -10.42
CA PHE A 156 9.78 8.47 -11.73
C PHE A 156 10.59 7.87 -12.87
#